data_8b6b003a6b5a13eb6812413495a9b90d
#
_entry.id   8b6b003a6b5a13eb6812413495a9b90d
#
_cell.length_a   1.000
_cell.length_b   1.000
_cell.length_c   1.000
_cell.angle_alpha   90.00
_cell.angle_beta   90.00
_cell.angle_gamma   90.00
#
_symmetry.space_group_name_H-M   'P 1'
#
loop_
_entity.id
_entity.type
_entity.pdbx_description
1 polymer ?
#
loop_
_entity_poly.entity_id
_entity_poly.type
_entity_poly.pdbx_seq_one_letter_code
_entity_poly.pdbx_strand_id
1 'polypeptide(L)'
;MTKIDKSVLTFGITIFLKFMLFDILWCIPTTFASLSTVECYTTKLIATLILLIPYALFRMWKTETFIMLLLDLLLIANLMYFRTYYTAIPLNSYGLSGNLADFTGSVFDSLRWYDILFPLSTLAAAVIHWRTKTAHQKRPAPVLAYSVVLAVIICIFGTVTLIKG
;
A
#
# COMPACT_ATOMS: atom_id res chain seq x y z
N MET A 1 -27.72 4.63 9.50
CA MET A 1 -26.67 4.03 8.65
C MET A 1 -25.73 5.13 8.19
N THR A 2 -24.52 5.15 8.70
CA THR A 2 -23.45 6.09 8.26
C THR A 2 -23.08 5.77 6.83
N LYS A 3 -23.38 6.67 5.88
CA LYS A 3 -22.93 6.51 4.51
C LYS A 3 -21.39 6.51 4.53
N ILE A 4 -20.79 5.37 4.23
CA ILE A 4 -19.35 5.24 4.04
C ILE A 4 -18.94 6.26 2.97
N ASP A 5 -17.93 7.06 3.28
CA ASP A 5 -17.41 8.03 2.33
C ASP A 5 -16.80 7.28 1.14
N LYS A 6 -17.37 7.49 -0.03
CA LYS A 6 -16.93 6.83 -1.26
C LYS A 6 -15.43 7.02 -1.53
N SER A 7 -14.88 8.16 -1.14
CA SER A 7 -13.47 8.44 -1.34
C SER A 7 -12.57 7.66 -0.39
N VAL A 8 -12.98 7.47 0.89
CA VAL A 8 -12.25 6.58 1.82
C VAL A 8 -12.19 5.17 1.26
N LEU A 9 -13.33 4.69 0.76
CA LEU A 9 -13.42 3.38 0.15
C LEU A 9 -12.53 3.28 -1.11
N THR A 10 -12.56 4.31 -1.97
CA THR A 10 -11.73 4.33 -3.20
C THR A 10 -10.24 4.25 -2.87
N PHE A 11 -9.74 5.10 -1.98
CA PHE A 11 -8.33 5.08 -1.58
C PHE A 11 -7.96 3.76 -0.89
N GLY A 12 -8.79 3.29 0.04
CA GLY A 12 -8.55 2.02 0.73
C GLY A 12 -8.51 0.82 -0.21
N ILE A 13 -9.47 0.68 -1.12
CA ILE A 13 -9.47 -0.38 -2.12
C ILE A 13 -8.23 -0.27 -3.02
N THR A 14 -7.86 0.94 -3.45
CA THR A 14 -6.70 1.13 -4.32
C THR A 14 -5.41 0.70 -3.63
N ILE A 15 -5.18 1.08 -2.37
CA ILE A 15 -4.00 0.67 -1.60
C ILE A 15 -3.98 -0.86 -1.42
N PHE A 16 -5.11 -1.46 -1.05
CA PHE A 16 -5.21 -2.90 -0.88
C PHE A 16 -4.91 -3.65 -2.18
N LEU A 17 -5.48 -3.21 -3.30
CA LEU A 17 -5.23 -3.80 -4.61
C LEU A 17 -3.76 -3.67 -5.05
N LYS A 18 -3.07 -2.59 -4.67
CA LYS A 18 -1.62 -2.44 -4.92
C LYS A 18 -0.82 -3.51 -4.21
N PHE A 19 -1.12 -3.78 -2.94
CA PHE A 19 -0.46 -4.85 -2.21
C PHE A 19 -0.76 -6.23 -2.82
N MET A 20 -1.99 -6.45 -3.29
CA MET A 20 -2.35 -7.69 -3.98
C MET A 20 -1.59 -7.83 -5.31
N LEU A 21 -1.54 -6.77 -6.10
CA LEU A 21 -0.79 -6.75 -7.37
C LEU A 21 0.70 -7.00 -7.13
N PHE A 22 1.28 -6.37 -6.11
CA PHE A 22 2.67 -6.60 -5.73
C PHE A 22 2.95 -8.08 -5.44
N ASP A 23 2.11 -8.73 -4.63
CA ASP A 23 2.28 -10.15 -4.32
C ASP A 23 2.13 -11.03 -5.54
N ILE A 24 1.16 -10.75 -6.41
CA ILE A 24 0.99 -11.49 -7.65
C ILE A 24 2.27 -11.40 -8.49
N LEU A 25 2.79 -10.19 -8.68
CA LEU A 25 4.00 -9.97 -9.48
C LEU A 25 5.26 -10.56 -8.82
N TRP A 26 5.28 -10.64 -7.49
CA TRP A 26 6.36 -11.28 -6.73
C TRP A 26 6.28 -12.80 -6.81
N CYS A 27 5.09 -13.37 -6.76
CA CYS A 27 4.89 -14.83 -6.72
C CYS A 27 4.99 -15.49 -8.09
N ILE A 28 4.71 -14.77 -9.20
CA ILE A 28 4.81 -15.36 -10.56
C ILE A 28 6.15 -16.03 -10.83
N PRO A 29 7.32 -15.42 -10.52
CA PRO A 29 8.62 -16.03 -10.76
C PRO A 29 9.09 -16.96 -9.63
N THR A 30 8.30 -17.12 -8.57
CA THR A 30 8.67 -17.91 -7.39
C THR A 30 7.63 -19.00 -7.12
N THR A 31 8.03 -20.03 -6.42
CA THR A 31 7.12 -21.09 -5.93
C THR A 31 6.42 -20.71 -4.63
N PHE A 32 6.54 -19.46 -4.18
CA PHE A 32 5.93 -18.98 -2.95
C PHE A 32 4.40 -18.85 -3.09
N ALA A 33 3.67 -19.68 -2.36
CA ALA A 33 2.21 -19.66 -2.27
C ALA A 33 1.73 -18.66 -1.19
N SER A 34 2.34 -17.46 -1.10
CA SER A 34 1.99 -16.48 -0.07
C SER A 34 0.54 -15.99 -0.17
N LEU A 35 -0.06 -16.07 -1.36
CA LEU A 35 -1.46 -15.71 -1.60
C LEU A 35 -2.47 -16.70 -0.99
N SER A 36 -2.03 -17.85 -0.49
CA SER A 36 -2.93 -18.88 0.05
C SER A 36 -3.22 -18.73 1.55
N THR A 37 -2.53 -17.83 2.25
CA THR A 37 -2.67 -17.69 3.71
C THR A 37 -3.56 -16.51 4.10
N VAL A 38 -4.45 -16.73 5.07
CA VAL A 38 -5.30 -15.67 5.66
C VAL A 38 -4.45 -14.54 6.26
N GLU A 39 -3.29 -14.88 6.80
CA GLU A 39 -2.34 -13.94 7.39
C GLU A 39 -1.84 -12.90 6.37
N CYS A 40 -1.61 -13.31 5.13
CA CYS A 40 -1.22 -12.43 4.05
C CYS A 40 -2.26 -11.31 3.82
N TYR A 41 -3.54 -11.68 3.75
CA TYR A 41 -4.62 -10.70 3.55
C TYR A 41 -4.82 -9.80 4.76
N THR A 42 -4.72 -10.36 5.97
CA THR A 42 -4.86 -9.59 7.22
C THR A 42 -3.76 -8.55 7.36
N THR A 43 -2.51 -8.92 7.08
CA THR A 43 -1.37 -7.98 7.11
C THR A 43 -1.56 -6.83 6.12
N LYS A 44 -2.01 -7.12 4.89
CA LYS A 44 -2.29 -6.09 3.88
C LYS A 44 -3.44 -5.18 4.28
N LEU A 45 -4.46 -5.75 4.90
CA LEU A 45 -5.59 -4.96 5.40
C LEU A 45 -5.13 -3.99 6.49
N ILE A 46 -4.32 -4.44 7.44
CA ILE A 46 -3.75 -3.59 8.50
C ILE A 46 -2.87 -2.49 7.89
N ALA A 47 -1.97 -2.84 6.98
CA ALA A 47 -1.12 -1.88 6.30
C ALA A 47 -1.95 -0.83 5.53
N THR A 48 -3.01 -1.27 4.84
CA THR A 48 -3.94 -0.39 4.14
C THR A 48 -4.62 0.59 5.11
N LEU A 49 -5.11 0.10 6.25
CA LEU A 49 -5.77 0.96 7.24
C LEU A 49 -4.81 1.97 7.86
N ILE A 50 -3.56 1.57 8.12
CA ILE A 50 -2.53 2.48 8.64
C ILE A 50 -2.22 3.58 7.62
N LEU A 51 -1.98 3.21 6.37
CA LEU A 51 -1.67 4.17 5.31
C LEU A 51 -2.84 5.11 5.01
N LEU A 52 -4.07 4.67 5.22
CA LEU A 52 -5.28 5.47 4.99
C LEU A 52 -5.58 6.50 6.11
N ILE A 53 -4.84 6.46 7.24
CA ILE A 53 -5.05 7.35 8.39
C ILE A 53 -5.13 8.85 7.98
N PRO A 54 -4.20 9.41 7.19
CA PRO A 54 -4.20 10.83 6.86
C PRO A 54 -5.50 11.27 6.19
N TYR A 55 -6.05 10.43 5.32
CA TYR A 55 -7.30 10.72 4.65
C TYR A 55 -8.52 10.40 5.52
N ALA A 56 -8.54 9.25 6.18
CA ALA A 56 -9.68 8.81 6.97
C ALA A 56 -9.97 9.74 8.15
N LEU A 57 -8.92 10.19 8.86
CA LEU A 57 -9.04 11.02 10.05
C LEU A 57 -9.01 12.52 9.74
N PHE A 58 -8.09 12.95 8.88
CA PHE A 58 -7.81 14.38 8.66
C PHE A 58 -8.30 14.91 7.31
N ARG A 59 -8.83 14.04 6.45
CA ARG A 59 -9.30 14.42 5.10
C ARG A 59 -8.22 15.05 4.21
N MET A 60 -6.97 14.72 4.44
CA MET A 60 -5.81 15.25 3.73
C MET A 60 -5.58 14.47 2.42
N TRP A 61 -6.44 14.66 1.42
CA TRP A 61 -6.37 13.91 0.16
C TRP A 61 -5.04 14.09 -0.61
N LYS A 62 -4.43 15.28 -0.53
CA LYS A 62 -3.14 15.55 -1.17
C LYS A 62 -2.02 14.74 -0.52
N THR A 63 -2.02 14.70 0.82
CA THR A 63 -1.06 13.90 1.60
C THR A 63 -1.27 12.42 1.32
N GLU A 64 -2.52 11.97 1.24
CA GLU A 64 -2.84 10.57 0.89
C GLU A 64 -2.32 10.21 -0.50
N THR A 65 -2.57 11.06 -1.49
CA THR A 65 -2.04 10.84 -2.85
C THR A 65 -0.52 10.80 -2.87
N PHE A 66 0.14 11.66 -2.10
CA PHE A 66 1.59 11.67 -1.97
C PHE A 66 2.11 10.37 -1.32
N ILE A 67 1.48 9.91 -0.25
CA ILE A 67 1.80 8.63 0.41
C ILE A 67 1.63 7.46 -0.58
N MET A 68 0.56 7.46 -1.37
CA MET A 68 0.35 6.43 -2.39
C MET A 68 1.43 6.45 -3.47
N LEU A 69 1.90 7.63 -3.88
CA LEU A 69 3.02 7.73 -4.84
C LEU A 69 4.35 7.23 -4.23
N LEU A 70 4.61 7.54 -2.96
CA LEU A 70 5.77 6.98 -2.26
C LEU A 70 5.68 5.46 -2.14
N LEU A 71 4.48 4.94 -1.86
CA LEU A 71 4.24 3.50 -1.83
C LEU A 71 4.49 2.88 -3.21
N ASP A 72 4.03 3.51 -4.29
CA ASP A 72 4.28 3.03 -5.66
C ASP A 72 5.77 2.94 -5.96
N LEU A 73 6.52 3.98 -5.60
CA LEU A 73 7.98 3.98 -5.77
C LEU A 73 8.63 2.82 -5.00
N LEU A 74 8.23 2.62 -3.75
CA LEU A 74 8.75 1.56 -2.89
C LEU A 74 8.42 0.17 -3.44
N LEU A 75 7.18 -0.06 -3.89
CA LEU A 75 6.75 -1.35 -4.44
C LEU A 75 7.49 -1.66 -5.75
N ILE A 76 7.58 -0.68 -6.66
CA ILE A 76 8.30 -0.83 -7.93
C ILE A 76 9.79 -1.09 -7.67
N ALA A 77 10.43 -0.32 -6.80
CA ALA A 77 11.84 -0.51 -6.46
C ALA A 77 12.11 -1.92 -5.91
N ASN A 78 11.26 -2.42 -5.02
CA ASN A 78 11.37 -3.79 -4.52
C ASN A 78 11.17 -4.84 -5.61
N LEU A 79 10.21 -4.66 -6.53
CA LEU A 79 10.01 -5.57 -7.66
C LEU A 79 11.22 -5.59 -8.60
N MET A 80 11.75 -4.42 -8.93
CA MET A 80 12.95 -4.30 -9.77
C MET A 80 14.16 -4.98 -9.12
N TYR A 81 14.38 -4.72 -7.84
CA TYR A 81 15.46 -5.33 -7.06
C TYR A 81 15.29 -6.86 -6.99
N PHE A 82 14.07 -7.32 -6.71
CA PHE A 82 13.76 -8.75 -6.67
C PHE A 82 14.00 -9.45 -8.02
N ARG A 83 13.63 -8.83 -9.13
CA ARG A 83 13.86 -9.39 -10.47
C ARG A 83 15.34 -9.53 -10.80
N THR A 84 16.18 -8.68 -10.20
CA THR A 84 17.63 -8.68 -10.43
C THR A 84 18.37 -9.62 -9.46
N TYR A 85 17.98 -9.60 -8.19
CA TYR A 85 18.73 -10.28 -7.12
C TYR A 85 17.99 -11.42 -6.42
N TYR A 86 16.72 -11.67 -6.77
CA TYR A 86 15.85 -12.68 -6.15
C TYR A 86 15.66 -12.54 -4.64
N THR A 87 15.83 -11.33 -4.11
CA THR A 87 15.63 -10.99 -2.71
C THR A 87 14.99 -9.60 -2.58
N ALA A 88 14.38 -9.32 -1.42
CA ALA A 88 13.88 -7.98 -1.09
C ALA A 88 15.06 -7.04 -0.81
N ILE A 89 14.85 -5.73 -0.99
CA ILE A 89 15.83 -4.72 -0.62
C ILE A 89 16.09 -4.81 0.89
N PRO A 90 17.33 -5.07 1.34
CA PRO A 90 17.65 -5.12 2.76
C PRO A 90 17.41 -3.76 3.41
N LEU A 91 16.81 -3.74 4.60
CA LEU A 91 16.48 -2.50 5.31
C LEU A 91 17.74 -1.62 5.53
N ASN A 92 18.90 -2.23 5.75
CA ASN A 92 20.15 -1.52 5.92
C ASN A 92 20.62 -0.79 4.65
N SER A 93 20.18 -1.25 3.47
CA SER A 93 20.57 -0.63 2.19
C SER A 93 19.88 0.71 1.93
N TYR A 94 18.75 0.98 2.58
CA TYR A 94 18.09 2.30 2.48
C TYR A 94 18.93 3.44 3.08
N GLY A 95 19.87 3.14 4.00
CA GLY A 95 20.80 4.12 4.57
C GLY A 95 22.09 4.31 3.77
N LEU A 96 22.40 3.42 2.83
CA LEU A 96 23.65 3.41 2.05
C LEU A 96 23.45 4.00 0.65
N SER A 97 22.84 5.18 0.57
CA SER A 97 22.55 5.85 -0.71
C SER A 97 23.79 6.16 -1.57
N GLY A 98 25.00 6.11 -0.99
CA GLY A 98 26.27 6.32 -1.72
C GLY A 98 26.66 5.23 -2.72
N ASN A 99 26.17 4.00 -2.54
CA ASN A 99 26.52 2.87 -3.41
C ASN A 99 25.46 2.59 -4.49
N LEU A 100 24.43 3.41 -4.59
CA LEU A 100 23.34 3.22 -5.57
C LEU A 100 23.79 3.42 -7.03
N ALA A 101 24.88 4.13 -7.27
CA ALA A 101 25.36 4.45 -8.62
C ALA A 101 25.76 3.19 -9.42
N ASP A 102 26.37 2.20 -8.77
CA ASP A 102 26.84 0.98 -9.43
C ASP A 102 25.71 -0.04 -9.70
N PHE A 103 24.57 0.11 -8.98
CA PHE A 103 23.43 -0.79 -9.11
C PHE A 103 22.35 -0.28 -10.06
N THR A 104 22.44 0.98 -10.51
CA THR A 104 21.33 1.62 -11.23
C THR A 104 21.07 1.02 -12.61
N GLY A 105 22.08 0.64 -13.38
CA GLY A 105 21.92 0.14 -14.74
C GLY A 105 21.08 -1.15 -14.78
N SER A 106 21.53 -2.21 -14.15
CA SER A 106 20.89 -3.53 -14.19
C SER A 106 19.52 -3.55 -13.50
N VAL A 107 19.31 -2.72 -12.49
CA VAL A 107 18.02 -2.60 -11.80
C VAL A 107 17.00 -1.93 -12.70
N PHE A 108 17.37 -0.82 -13.37
CA PHE A 108 16.46 -0.14 -14.29
C PHE A 108 16.11 -0.98 -15.53
N ASP A 109 17.01 -1.83 -16.00
CA ASP A 109 16.74 -2.78 -17.11
C ASP A 109 15.69 -3.83 -16.73
N SER A 110 15.45 -4.04 -15.43
CA SER A 110 14.41 -4.94 -14.92
C SER A 110 13.00 -4.34 -14.90
N LEU A 111 12.83 -3.05 -15.22
CA LEU A 111 11.54 -2.39 -15.27
C LEU A 111 10.65 -3.02 -16.36
N ARG A 112 9.41 -3.33 -15.99
CA ARG A 112 8.42 -3.91 -16.89
C ARG A 112 7.29 -2.92 -17.15
N TRP A 113 6.70 -3.00 -18.36
CA TRP A 113 5.61 -2.11 -18.76
C TRP A 113 4.41 -2.14 -17.79
N TYR A 114 4.13 -3.27 -17.15
CA TYR A 114 3.01 -3.42 -16.21
C TYR A 114 3.28 -2.78 -14.84
N ASP A 115 4.51 -2.38 -14.52
CA ASP A 115 4.82 -1.65 -13.29
C ASP A 115 4.16 -0.25 -13.29
N ILE A 116 3.81 0.28 -14.46
CA ILE A 116 3.06 1.52 -14.59
C ILE A 116 1.65 1.45 -13.96
N LEU A 117 1.12 0.23 -13.73
CA LEU A 117 -0.18 0.06 -13.08
C LEU A 117 -0.20 0.63 -11.66
N PHE A 118 0.93 0.66 -10.96
CA PHE A 118 1.02 1.25 -9.62
C PHE A 118 0.73 2.76 -9.66
N PRO A 119 1.52 3.61 -10.32
CA PRO A 119 1.23 5.04 -10.36
C PRO A 119 -0.06 5.37 -11.11
N LEU A 120 -0.45 4.58 -12.11
CA LEU A 120 -1.70 4.77 -12.82
C LEU A 120 -2.91 4.60 -11.89
N SER A 121 -2.89 3.62 -10.99
CA SER A 121 -3.94 3.41 -10.00
C SER A 121 -4.03 4.56 -8.98
N THR A 122 -2.89 5.16 -8.59
CA THR A 122 -2.86 6.37 -7.75
C THR A 122 -3.53 7.55 -8.47
N LEU A 123 -3.16 7.78 -9.74
CA LEU A 123 -3.76 8.84 -10.53
C LEU A 123 -5.26 8.63 -10.71
N ALA A 124 -5.69 7.40 -10.99
CA ALA A 124 -7.11 7.06 -11.11
C ALA A 124 -7.87 7.34 -9.81
N ALA A 125 -7.34 6.94 -8.65
CA ALA A 125 -7.95 7.22 -7.35
C ALA A 125 -8.05 8.73 -7.08
N ALA A 126 -7.00 9.49 -7.39
CA ALA A 126 -7.00 10.96 -7.25
C ALA A 126 -8.03 11.62 -8.16
N VAL A 127 -8.15 11.19 -9.41
CA VAL A 127 -9.15 11.70 -10.38
C VAL A 127 -10.57 11.36 -9.93
N ILE A 128 -10.81 10.12 -9.48
CA ILE A 128 -12.11 9.69 -8.95
C ILE A 128 -12.46 10.55 -7.74
N HIS A 129 -11.53 10.76 -6.80
CA HIS A 129 -11.74 11.63 -5.67
C HIS A 129 -12.11 13.06 -6.11
N TRP A 130 -11.37 13.63 -7.07
CA TRP A 130 -11.61 14.97 -7.56
C TRP A 130 -12.99 15.13 -8.22
N ARG A 131 -13.41 14.13 -9.00
CA ARG A 131 -14.73 14.10 -9.65
C ARG A 131 -15.88 13.85 -8.67
N THR A 132 -15.65 13.07 -7.62
CA THR A 132 -16.67 12.73 -6.62
C THR A 132 -16.75 13.73 -5.49
N LYS A 133 -15.89 14.75 -5.51
CA LYS A 133 -15.86 15.85 -4.53
C LYS A 133 -17.13 16.69 -4.67
N THR A 134 -18.24 16.15 -4.20
CA THR A 134 -19.46 16.92 -3.99
C THR A 134 -19.18 17.98 -2.95
N ALA A 135 -19.52 19.23 -3.32
CA ALA A 135 -19.37 20.40 -2.50
C ALA A 135 -19.78 20.13 -1.03
N HIS A 136 -18.89 20.48 -0.11
CA HIS A 136 -19.18 20.69 1.30
C HIS A 136 -19.89 19.58 2.09
N GLN A 137 -19.26 18.42 2.25
CA GLN A 137 -19.59 17.61 3.41
C GLN A 137 -18.48 17.76 4.47
N LYS A 138 -18.56 18.81 5.27
CA LYS A 138 -17.95 18.90 6.60
C LYS A 138 -18.63 17.89 7.51
N ARG A 139 -18.50 16.60 7.22
CA ARG A 139 -18.89 15.58 8.19
C ARG A 139 -17.67 15.30 9.05
N PRO A 140 -17.82 15.30 10.38
CA PRO A 140 -16.76 14.80 11.24
C PRO A 140 -16.41 13.40 10.72
N ALA A 141 -15.15 13.21 10.41
CA ALA A 141 -14.67 11.85 10.10
C ALA A 141 -15.09 10.98 11.28
N PRO A 142 -15.54 9.75 11.07
CA PRO A 142 -15.82 8.81 12.16
C PRO A 142 -14.50 8.35 12.79
N VAL A 143 -13.75 9.33 13.33
CA VAL A 143 -12.41 9.15 13.91
C VAL A 143 -12.46 8.03 14.95
N LEU A 144 -13.48 8.07 15.81
CA LEU A 144 -13.62 7.06 16.86
C LEU A 144 -13.87 5.66 16.26
N ALA A 145 -14.78 5.54 15.30
CA ALA A 145 -15.07 4.26 14.67
C ALA A 145 -13.85 3.70 13.92
N TYR A 146 -13.14 4.55 13.19
CA TYR A 146 -11.94 4.14 12.47
C TYR A 146 -10.81 3.71 13.41
N SER A 147 -10.55 4.48 14.48
CA SER A 147 -9.52 4.16 15.47
C SER A 147 -9.84 2.88 16.24
N VAL A 148 -11.12 2.64 16.57
CA VAL A 148 -11.56 1.40 17.21
C VAL A 148 -11.35 0.20 16.29
N VAL A 149 -11.77 0.29 15.03
CA VAL A 149 -11.58 -0.79 14.04
C VAL A 149 -10.08 -1.09 13.86
N LEU A 150 -9.26 -0.06 13.72
CA LEU A 150 -7.81 -0.22 13.58
C LEU A 150 -7.21 -0.88 14.83
N ALA A 151 -7.57 -0.42 16.04
CA ALA A 151 -7.10 -0.98 17.30
C ALA A 151 -7.50 -2.46 17.46
N VAL A 152 -8.75 -2.81 17.15
CA VAL A 152 -9.25 -4.19 17.21
C VAL A 152 -8.46 -5.09 16.27
N ILE A 153 -8.23 -4.65 15.01
CA ILE A 153 -7.48 -5.43 14.03
C ILE A 153 -6.02 -5.63 14.48
N ILE A 154 -5.37 -4.58 15.01
CA ILE A 154 -4.00 -4.67 15.52
C ILE A 154 -3.93 -5.63 16.73
N CYS A 155 -4.91 -5.56 17.66
CA CYS A 155 -4.97 -6.48 18.79
C CYS A 155 -5.15 -7.93 18.35
N ILE A 156 -6.06 -8.21 17.41
CA ILE A 156 -6.27 -9.57 16.88
C ILE A 156 -4.99 -10.08 16.23
N PHE A 157 -4.33 -9.25 15.40
CA PHE A 157 -3.09 -9.64 14.74
C PHE A 157 -1.96 -9.88 15.75
N GLY A 158 -1.81 -8.99 16.75
CA GLY A 158 -0.81 -9.14 17.79
C GLY A 158 -1.01 -10.41 18.64
N THR A 159 -2.26 -10.75 18.97
CA THR A 159 -2.55 -11.99 19.70
C THR A 159 -2.28 -13.23 18.88
N VAL A 160 -2.63 -13.23 17.59
CA VAL A 160 -2.36 -14.36 16.68
C VAL A 160 -0.86 -14.59 16.50
N THR A 161 -0.07 -13.53 16.38
CA THR A 161 1.40 -13.64 16.25
C THR A 161 2.06 -14.12 17.54
N LEU A 162 1.57 -13.71 18.72
CA LEU A 162 2.09 -14.16 20.01
C LEU A 162 1.75 -15.63 20.32
N ILE A 163 0.64 -16.15 19.81
CA ILE A 163 0.25 -17.55 20.02
C ILE A 163 1.05 -18.50 19.10
N LYS A 164 1.53 -18.01 17.97
CA LYS A 164 2.28 -18.82 16.98
C LYS A 164 3.79 -18.79 17.16
N GLY A 165 4.34 -17.87 17.93
CA GLY A 165 5.76 -17.79 18.31
C GLY A 165 6.03 -18.61 19.57
#